data_3fcc4bd71593294fed4a186c0e91ad91
#
_entry.id   3fcc4bd71593294fed4a186c0e91ad91
#
_cell.length_a   1.000
_cell.length_b   1.000
_cell.length_c   1.000
_cell.angle_alpha   90.00
_cell.angle_beta   90.00
_cell.angle_gamma   90.00
#
_symmetry.space_group_name_H-M   'P 1'
#
loop_
_entity.id
_entity.type
_entity.pdbx_description
1 polymer ?
#
loop_
_entity_poly.entity_id
_entity_poly.type
_entity_poly.pdbx_seq_one_letter_code
_entity_poly.pdbx_strand_id
1 'polypeptide(L)'
;MATRCVNIDWLEMYCLEPSEPRSLDYFAEQGLEVKARDYGTKHWSQVFTICDEHGNDFMEVRRAPRTGAREHHTIYPDNACNLRLVNRYCYYDTAAWIMSDFIEKHGYKIRRIFRLDLCIDFKVFDTGDKPASVARRIARHVYTKIYQSERTIHGRDYWDHCDDNSFSWGKKGSMVVTRFYNKSLELATVKDKPWIRQAWFEAGLIDDPIAPIVLNERGEVVGDAVWRLEFQINSSARGWFVCEADHRDEYVEHTLECYWNRPMIQRAIACLQAHYFNFRIFKQGVSKYDCPEKKLFKWTDDDVHYKLRNSLVRRTYDNTGSMALRWCNRLRALYPNEEVRKAIDVIESRIRQSVAREIDFEGDDPKVLLFRAIAPEVTRSMSDAAVLDLFADVF
;
A
#
# COMPACT_ATOMS: atom_id res chain seq x y z
N MET A 1 6.37 24.59 -11.38
CA MET A 1 5.61 23.61 -10.58
C MET A 1 5.16 24.30 -9.31
N ALA A 2 4.02 23.92 -8.76
CA ALA A 2 3.57 24.43 -7.46
C ALA A 2 4.52 23.98 -6.35
N THR A 3 4.66 24.79 -5.29
CA THR A 3 5.46 24.47 -4.10
C THR A 3 4.87 23.25 -3.39
N ARG A 4 5.73 22.31 -3.01
CA ARG A 4 5.33 21.01 -2.41
C ARG A 4 6.32 20.59 -1.35
N CYS A 5 5.81 19.90 -0.32
CA CYS A 5 6.61 19.23 0.68
C CYS A 5 6.31 17.72 0.61
N VAL A 6 7.32 16.90 0.32
CA VAL A 6 7.20 15.45 0.23
C VAL A 6 7.95 14.79 1.37
N ASN A 7 7.30 13.80 2.03
CA ASN A 7 7.88 13.11 3.19
C ASN A 7 7.34 11.69 3.32
N ILE A 8 7.99 10.91 4.17
CA ILE A 8 7.43 9.72 4.78
C ILE A 8 6.63 10.18 6.00
N ASP A 9 5.37 9.75 6.17
CA ASP A 9 4.55 10.04 7.37
C ASP A 9 4.46 8.85 8.32
N TRP A 10 4.74 7.64 7.84
CA TRP A 10 4.79 6.40 8.61
C TRP A 10 5.76 5.41 7.98
N LEU A 11 6.59 4.79 8.82
CA LEU A 11 7.50 3.73 8.39
C LEU A 11 7.52 2.61 9.43
N GLU A 12 7.08 1.43 9.02
CA GLU A 12 6.99 0.24 9.86
C GLU A 12 7.50 -0.98 9.09
N MET A 13 8.41 -1.72 9.72
CA MET A 13 9.07 -2.89 9.14
C MET A 13 8.62 -4.15 9.84
N TYR A 14 8.38 -5.21 9.09
CA TYR A 14 8.30 -6.56 9.60
C TYR A 14 9.67 -7.20 9.54
N CYS A 15 10.17 -7.64 10.69
CA CYS A 15 11.48 -8.22 10.84
C CYS A 15 11.42 -9.54 11.62
N LEU A 16 12.54 -10.27 11.61
CA LEU A 16 12.80 -11.35 12.55
C LEU A 16 13.89 -10.89 13.52
N GLU A 17 13.72 -11.20 14.79
CA GLU A 17 14.75 -11.03 15.80
C GLU A 17 15.93 -11.99 15.55
N PRO A 18 17.16 -11.63 15.94
CA PRO A 18 18.26 -12.55 15.99
C PRO A 18 18.01 -13.69 16.99
N SER A 19 18.91 -14.69 17.03
CA SER A 19 18.79 -15.84 17.94
C SER A 19 18.68 -15.44 19.40
N GLU A 20 19.40 -14.38 19.79
CA GLU A 20 19.22 -13.70 21.08
C GLU A 20 18.23 -12.57 20.92
N PRO A 21 17.02 -12.70 21.51
CA PRO A 21 15.98 -11.70 21.36
C PRO A 21 16.38 -10.33 21.93
N ARG A 22 16.06 -9.25 21.23
CA ARG A 22 16.34 -7.88 21.65
C ARG A 22 15.32 -7.42 22.69
N SER A 23 15.58 -7.77 23.95
CA SER A 23 14.74 -7.41 25.10
C SER A 23 14.93 -5.94 25.51
N LEU A 24 14.14 -5.50 26.50
CA LEU A 24 14.34 -4.20 27.16
C LEU A 24 15.75 -4.08 27.74
N ASP A 25 16.21 -5.13 28.41
CA ASP A 25 17.53 -5.14 29.07
C ASP A 25 18.66 -5.03 28.06
N TYR A 26 18.53 -5.69 26.90
CA TYR A 26 19.50 -5.55 25.82
C TYR A 26 19.72 -4.09 25.41
N PHE A 27 18.64 -3.31 25.25
CA PHE A 27 18.77 -1.90 24.85
C PHE A 27 19.27 -1.03 26.01
N ALA A 28 18.87 -1.32 27.25
CA ALA A 28 19.36 -0.63 28.43
C ALA A 28 20.86 -0.84 28.63
N GLU A 29 21.37 -2.06 28.39
CA GLU A 29 22.80 -2.38 28.42
C GLU A 29 23.61 -1.66 27.33
N GLN A 30 22.96 -1.29 26.22
CA GLN A 30 23.54 -0.43 25.17
C GLN A 30 23.50 1.07 25.53
N GLY A 31 23.03 1.41 26.75
CA GLY A 31 22.91 2.80 27.19
C GLY A 31 21.73 3.56 26.61
N LEU A 32 20.76 2.86 26.04
CA LEU A 32 19.54 3.47 25.49
C LEU A 32 18.42 3.51 26.53
N GLU A 33 17.75 4.65 26.66
CA GLU A 33 16.53 4.76 27.45
C GLU A 33 15.40 3.99 26.77
N VAL A 34 14.67 3.16 27.55
CA VAL A 34 13.57 2.36 27.02
C VAL A 34 12.33 2.57 27.87
N LYS A 35 11.21 2.88 27.20
CA LYS A 35 9.89 3.06 27.80
C LYS A 35 9.01 1.85 27.49
N ALA A 36 8.83 0.95 28.43
CA ALA A 36 7.92 -0.18 28.30
C ALA A 36 6.47 0.28 28.37
N ARG A 37 5.59 -0.46 27.68
CA ARG A 37 4.14 -0.33 27.86
C ARG A 37 3.65 -1.49 28.74
N ASP A 38 2.72 -1.20 29.63
CA ASP A 38 2.10 -2.20 30.51
C ASP A 38 1.24 -3.22 29.76
N TYR A 39 0.91 -2.92 28.51
CA TYR A 39 0.04 -3.77 27.69
C TYR A 39 0.57 -3.91 26.25
N GLY A 40 0.36 -5.08 25.68
CA GLY A 40 0.66 -5.36 24.29
C GLY A 40 -0.44 -4.89 23.33
N THR A 41 -0.36 -5.34 22.10
CA THR A 41 -1.39 -5.14 21.08
C THR A 41 -2.18 -6.43 20.81
N LYS A 42 -3.11 -6.37 19.85
CA LYS A 42 -3.84 -7.57 19.40
C LYS A 42 -2.92 -8.70 18.94
N HIS A 43 -1.78 -8.38 18.35
CA HIS A 43 -0.87 -9.36 17.74
C HIS A 43 0.43 -9.57 18.54
N TRP A 44 0.84 -8.62 19.35
CA TRP A 44 2.12 -8.58 20.05
C TRP A 44 1.91 -8.50 21.57
N SER A 45 2.59 -9.36 22.31
CA SER A 45 2.48 -9.34 23.77
C SER A 45 3.37 -8.28 24.42
N GLN A 46 4.46 -7.89 23.76
CA GLN A 46 5.40 -6.89 24.27
C GLN A 46 5.47 -5.70 23.31
N VAL A 47 5.41 -4.50 23.85
CA VAL A 47 5.58 -3.23 23.14
C VAL A 47 6.40 -2.29 24.00
N PHE A 48 7.44 -1.72 23.42
CA PHE A 48 8.24 -0.70 24.09
C PHE A 48 8.76 0.32 23.07
N THR A 49 9.18 1.47 23.57
CA THR A 49 9.75 2.53 22.77
C THR A 49 11.18 2.80 23.24
N ILE A 50 12.11 2.80 22.31
CA ILE A 50 13.50 3.21 22.50
C ILE A 50 13.56 4.71 22.29
N CYS A 51 14.27 5.42 23.16
CA CYS A 51 14.49 6.86 23.06
C CYS A 51 15.82 7.18 22.35
N ASP A 52 15.91 8.38 21.81
CA ASP A 52 17.17 8.95 21.35
C ASP A 52 18.03 9.44 22.53
N GLU A 53 19.20 9.97 22.26
CA GLU A 53 20.15 10.53 23.25
C GLU A 53 19.58 11.72 24.07
N HIS A 54 18.47 12.31 23.60
CA HIS A 54 17.77 13.41 24.25
C HIS A 54 16.51 12.96 25.00
N GLY A 55 16.25 11.64 25.11
CA GLY A 55 15.07 11.08 25.75
C GLY A 55 13.77 11.18 24.96
N ASN A 56 13.85 11.58 23.66
CA ASN A 56 12.68 11.58 22.80
C ASN A 56 12.39 10.18 22.24
N ASP A 57 11.13 9.83 22.12
CA ASP A 57 10.70 8.59 21.48
C ASP A 57 11.26 8.50 20.05
N PHE A 58 11.99 7.42 19.77
CA PHE A 58 12.71 7.20 18.53
C PHE A 58 12.19 5.99 17.74
N MET A 59 12.21 4.80 18.35
CA MET A 59 11.82 3.55 17.70
C MET A 59 10.84 2.77 18.56
N GLU A 60 9.65 2.47 18.06
CA GLU A 60 8.72 1.55 18.72
C GLU A 60 9.00 0.11 18.26
N VAL A 61 9.21 -0.77 19.22
CA VAL A 61 9.43 -2.21 19.00
C VAL A 61 8.22 -2.98 19.49
N ARG A 62 7.65 -3.81 18.63
CA ARG A 62 6.58 -4.75 18.96
C ARG A 62 7.10 -6.15 18.72
N ARG A 63 7.11 -6.99 19.74
CA ARG A 63 7.70 -8.32 19.69
C ARG A 63 6.88 -9.36 20.47
N ALA A 64 7.36 -10.59 20.49
CA ALA A 64 6.69 -11.73 21.10
C ALA A 64 5.24 -11.86 20.60
N PRO A 65 5.03 -12.42 19.39
CA PRO A 65 3.71 -12.57 18.82
C PRO A 65 2.82 -13.42 19.72
N ARG A 66 1.55 -13.02 19.87
CA ARG A 66 0.58 -13.82 20.64
C ARG A 66 0.27 -15.10 19.88
N THR A 67 -0.02 -16.18 20.60
CA THR A 67 -0.42 -17.47 20.02
C THR A 67 -1.53 -17.28 18.98
N GLY A 68 -1.28 -17.78 17.77
CA GLY A 68 -2.22 -17.67 16.65
C GLY A 68 -2.31 -16.28 16.00
N ALA A 69 -1.46 -15.32 16.42
CA ALA A 69 -1.36 -14.04 15.74
C ALA A 69 -0.95 -14.24 14.26
N ARG A 70 -1.64 -13.53 13.36
CA ARG A 70 -1.50 -13.73 11.91
C ARG A 70 -1.44 -12.39 11.20
N GLU A 71 -0.68 -12.41 10.12
CA GLU A 71 -0.82 -11.43 9.05
C GLU A 71 -1.45 -12.10 7.84
N HIS A 72 -2.60 -11.57 7.39
CA HIS A 72 -3.45 -12.24 6.39
C HIS A 72 -3.79 -13.69 6.83
N HIS A 73 -3.15 -14.68 6.22
CA HIS A 73 -3.36 -16.11 6.53
C HIS A 73 -2.12 -16.78 7.11
N THR A 74 -1.01 -16.04 7.26
CA THR A 74 0.28 -16.57 7.73
C THR A 74 0.45 -16.31 9.22
N ILE A 75 0.72 -17.35 10.00
CA ILE A 75 1.04 -17.25 11.42
C ILE A 75 2.43 -16.64 11.56
N TYR A 76 2.58 -15.69 12.48
CA TYR A 76 3.89 -15.12 12.80
C TYR A 76 4.78 -16.19 13.46
N PRO A 77 6.04 -16.35 13.03
CA PRO A 77 7.01 -17.14 13.79
C PRO A 77 7.32 -16.49 15.14
N ASP A 78 7.77 -17.27 16.12
CA ASP A 78 7.98 -16.81 17.49
C ASP A 78 8.96 -15.65 17.61
N ASN A 79 9.94 -15.58 16.71
CA ASN A 79 10.92 -14.49 16.65
C ASN A 79 10.49 -13.33 15.72
N ALA A 80 9.24 -13.26 15.33
CA ALA A 80 8.72 -12.14 14.55
C ALA A 80 8.66 -10.88 15.41
N CYS A 81 8.95 -9.75 14.79
CA CYS A 81 8.79 -8.43 15.40
C CYS A 81 8.42 -7.37 14.36
N ASN A 82 7.85 -6.27 14.84
CA ASN A 82 7.63 -5.07 14.05
C ASN A 82 8.42 -3.91 14.64
N LEU A 83 9.11 -3.17 13.79
CA LEU A 83 9.85 -1.96 14.12
C LEU A 83 9.14 -0.78 13.47
N ARG A 84 8.80 0.23 14.24
CA ARG A 84 8.17 1.45 13.74
C ARG A 84 8.98 2.68 14.10
N LEU A 85 9.45 3.39 13.09
CA LEU A 85 10.09 4.68 13.27
C LEU A 85 9.06 5.71 13.76
N VAL A 86 9.38 6.45 14.82
CA VAL A 86 8.48 7.47 15.36
C VAL A 86 8.32 8.60 14.35
N ASN A 87 7.10 9.09 14.18
CA ASN A 87 6.69 10.00 13.10
C ASN A 87 7.60 11.22 12.92
N ARG A 88 8.17 11.78 14.00
CA ARG A 88 9.12 12.90 13.92
C ARG A 88 10.32 12.57 13.04
N TYR A 89 10.90 11.38 13.14
CA TYR A 89 12.08 10.95 12.39
C TYR A 89 11.75 10.56 10.94
N CYS A 90 10.48 10.28 10.65
CA CYS A 90 10.04 10.04 9.28
C CYS A 90 10.16 11.30 8.39
N TYR A 91 10.25 12.50 8.99
CA TYR A 91 10.41 13.77 8.29
C TYR A 91 11.86 14.14 7.99
N TYR A 92 12.83 13.34 8.40
CA TYR A 92 14.22 13.49 7.98
C TYR A 92 14.42 12.91 6.58
N ASP A 93 15.26 13.56 5.78
CA ASP A 93 15.60 13.08 4.42
C ASP A 93 16.19 11.67 4.42
N THR A 94 16.74 11.26 5.55
CA THR A 94 17.40 9.98 5.78
C THR A 94 16.54 8.96 6.53
N ALA A 95 15.23 9.16 6.62
CA ALA A 95 14.34 8.31 7.43
C ALA A 95 14.45 6.80 7.11
N ALA A 96 14.52 6.45 5.83
CA ALA A 96 14.69 5.06 5.40
C ALA A 96 16.07 4.51 5.78
N TRP A 97 17.11 5.34 5.68
CA TRP A 97 18.48 4.97 6.11
C TRP A 97 18.55 4.78 7.64
N ILE A 98 17.93 5.68 8.43
CA ILE A 98 17.83 5.56 9.90
C ILE A 98 17.20 4.22 10.29
N MET A 99 16.11 3.83 9.62
CA MET A 99 15.48 2.53 9.84
C MET A 99 16.40 1.37 9.48
N SER A 100 17.10 1.45 8.34
CA SER A 100 18.05 0.41 7.89
C SER A 100 19.23 0.26 8.82
N ASP A 101 19.85 1.39 9.22
CA ASP A 101 20.96 1.41 10.17
C ASP A 101 20.58 0.80 11.53
N PHE A 102 19.40 1.16 12.05
CA PHE A 102 18.90 0.57 13.30
C PHE A 102 18.72 -0.94 13.19
N ILE A 103 18.15 -1.43 12.09
CA ILE A 103 17.94 -2.85 11.82
C ILE A 103 19.28 -3.60 11.77
N GLU A 104 20.23 -3.07 11.01
CA GLU A 104 21.56 -3.66 10.86
C GLU A 104 22.34 -3.65 12.17
N LYS A 105 22.42 -2.52 12.86
CA LYS A 105 23.12 -2.35 14.13
C LYS A 105 22.65 -3.32 15.21
N HIS A 106 21.36 -3.62 15.26
CA HIS A 106 20.79 -4.52 16.27
C HIS A 106 20.58 -5.96 15.75
N GLY A 107 21.00 -6.27 14.53
CA GLY A 107 21.02 -7.62 13.97
C GLY A 107 19.65 -8.19 13.63
N TYR A 108 18.66 -7.34 13.39
CA TYR A 108 17.37 -7.78 12.90
C TYR A 108 17.45 -8.22 11.42
N LYS A 109 16.62 -9.19 11.04
CA LYS A 109 16.52 -9.62 9.65
C LYS A 109 15.26 -9.07 9.01
N ILE A 110 15.40 -8.19 8.02
CA ILE A 110 14.29 -7.62 7.26
C ILE A 110 13.52 -8.75 6.56
N ARG A 111 12.20 -8.70 6.66
CA ARG A 111 11.27 -9.53 5.88
C ARG A 111 10.57 -8.69 4.82
N ARG A 112 10.05 -7.52 5.19
CA ARG A 112 9.40 -6.57 4.29
C ARG A 112 9.04 -5.26 4.98
N ILE A 113 8.72 -4.27 4.20
CA ILE A 113 8.00 -3.08 4.70
C ILE A 113 6.58 -3.54 5.10
N PHE A 114 6.21 -3.32 6.36
CA PHE A 114 4.88 -3.67 6.87
C PHE A 114 3.86 -2.60 6.52
N ARG A 115 4.24 -1.33 6.72
CA ARG A 115 3.45 -0.16 6.34
C ARG A 115 4.38 1.01 6.05
N LEU A 116 4.10 1.69 4.96
CA LEU A 116 4.75 2.93 4.56
C LEU A 116 3.68 3.92 4.11
N ASP A 117 3.63 5.09 4.78
CA ASP A 117 2.77 6.18 4.34
C ASP A 117 3.65 7.27 3.71
N LEU A 118 3.48 7.52 2.42
CA LEU A 118 4.12 8.60 1.67
C LEU A 118 3.14 9.76 1.55
N CYS A 119 3.59 10.97 1.77
CA CYS A 119 2.72 12.13 1.68
C CYS A 119 3.32 13.27 0.85
N ILE A 120 2.45 14.03 0.24
CA ILE A 120 2.74 15.31 -0.41
C ILE A 120 1.80 16.36 0.14
N ASP A 121 2.38 17.43 0.68
CA ASP A 121 1.68 18.59 1.22
C ASP A 121 1.79 19.76 0.25
N PHE A 122 0.71 20.51 0.06
CA PHE A 122 0.64 21.60 -0.93
C PHE A 122 -0.54 22.54 -0.63
N LYS A 123 -0.50 23.77 -1.17
CA LYS A 123 -1.58 24.78 -1.09
C LYS A 123 -2.36 24.89 -2.40
N VAL A 124 -1.76 24.51 -3.52
CA VAL A 124 -2.35 24.63 -4.85
C VAL A 124 -1.86 23.47 -5.73
N PHE A 125 -2.71 22.96 -6.61
CA PHE A 125 -2.31 21.98 -7.63
C PHE A 125 -1.55 22.66 -8.78
N ASP A 126 -0.80 21.91 -9.57
CA ASP A 126 -0.09 22.44 -10.74
C ASP A 126 -1.00 23.04 -11.81
N THR A 127 -2.28 22.70 -11.77
CA THR A 127 -3.31 23.31 -12.62
C THR A 127 -3.78 24.67 -12.14
N GLY A 128 -3.31 25.14 -10.98
CA GLY A 128 -3.80 26.35 -10.30
C GLY A 128 -5.08 26.13 -9.49
N ASP A 129 -5.67 24.92 -9.54
CA ASP A 129 -6.86 24.63 -8.73
C ASP A 129 -6.51 24.61 -7.24
N LYS A 130 -7.33 25.25 -6.39
CA LYS A 130 -7.21 25.16 -4.94
C LYS A 130 -7.75 23.81 -4.44
N PRO A 131 -7.06 23.13 -3.49
CA PRO A 131 -7.50 21.82 -2.98
C PRO A 131 -8.93 21.79 -2.45
N ALA A 132 -9.37 22.81 -1.71
CA ALA A 132 -10.75 22.93 -1.23
C ALA A 132 -11.78 22.98 -2.38
N SER A 133 -11.44 23.58 -3.53
CA SER A 133 -12.31 23.57 -4.70
C SER A 133 -12.38 22.19 -5.34
N VAL A 134 -11.27 21.48 -5.41
CA VAL A 134 -11.21 20.09 -5.90
C VAL A 134 -12.01 19.17 -4.97
N ALA A 135 -11.83 19.32 -3.65
CA ALA A 135 -12.58 18.58 -2.63
C ALA A 135 -14.09 18.72 -2.83
N ARG A 136 -14.60 19.95 -2.98
CA ARG A 136 -16.04 20.20 -3.27
C ARG A 136 -16.50 19.57 -4.58
N ARG A 137 -15.67 19.54 -5.62
CA ARG A 137 -16.01 18.88 -6.89
C ARG A 137 -16.05 17.37 -6.77
N ILE A 138 -15.18 16.78 -5.95
CA ILE A 138 -15.22 15.36 -5.60
C ILE A 138 -16.48 15.03 -4.82
N ALA A 139 -16.79 15.78 -3.75
CA ALA A 139 -17.98 15.58 -2.94
C ALA A 139 -19.29 15.70 -3.74
N ARG A 140 -19.32 16.57 -4.75
CA ARG A 140 -20.46 16.75 -5.66
C ARG A 140 -20.46 15.80 -6.88
N HIS A 141 -19.58 14.80 -6.89
CA HIS A 141 -19.41 13.85 -8.01
C HIS A 141 -19.13 14.48 -9.38
N VAL A 142 -18.67 15.74 -9.42
CA VAL A 142 -18.20 16.38 -10.65
C VAL A 142 -16.90 15.75 -11.12
N TYR A 143 -16.08 15.33 -10.17
CA TYR A 143 -14.88 14.52 -10.41
C TYR A 143 -15.12 13.09 -9.96
N THR A 144 -15.00 12.15 -10.88
CA THR A 144 -15.17 10.72 -10.62
C THR A 144 -13.83 10.01 -10.70
N LYS A 145 -13.51 9.23 -9.68
CA LYS A 145 -12.27 8.44 -9.63
C LYS A 145 -12.40 7.18 -10.50
N ILE A 146 -11.34 6.83 -11.23
CA ILE A 146 -11.35 5.68 -12.13
C ILE A 146 -11.07 4.39 -11.38
N TYR A 147 -10.04 4.40 -10.54
CA TYR A 147 -9.56 3.25 -9.78
C TYR A 147 -9.88 3.42 -8.30
N GLN A 148 -10.14 2.33 -7.62
CA GLN A 148 -10.60 2.23 -6.23
C GLN A 148 -12.02 2.77 -6.02
N SER A 149 -12.83 1.97 -5.34
CA SER A 149 -14.14 2.42 -4.86
C SER A 149 -13.93 3.42 -3.71
N GLU A 150 -14.66 4.50 -3.75
CA GLU A 150 -14.81 5.42 -2.64
C GLU A 150 -15.39 4.66 -1.44
N ARG A 151 -14.78 4.78 -0.29
CA ARG A 151 -15.25 4.02 0.87
C ARG A 151 -15.48 4.80 2.12
N THR A 152 -14.94 5.96 2.26
CA THR A 152 -15.29 6.74 3.44
C THR A 152 -14.94 8.21 3.21
N ILE A 153 -15.94 9.01 3.24
CA ILE A 153 -15.83 10.38 3.71
C ILE A 153 -15.93 10.24 5.22
N HIS A 154 -14.89 10.59 5.96
CA HIS A 154 -14.94 10.63 7.40
C HIS A 154 -15.70 11.87 7.85
N GLY A 155 -16.99 11.75 7.98
CA GLY A 155 -17.89 12.63 8.69
C GLY A 155 -19.03 11.80 9.21
N ARG A 156 -19.41 12.01 10.45
CA ARG A 156 -20.48 11.31 11.14
C ARG A 156 -21.76 11.68 10.47
N ASP A 157 -22.39 11.57 9.69
CA ASP A 157 -23.67 11.88 9.06
C ASP A 157 -23.47 12.46 7.65
N TYR A 158 -23.38 11.53 6.74
CA TYR A 158 -23.10 11.69 5.32
C TYR A 158 -23.98 12.72 4.59
N TRP A 159 -25.10 13.12 5.15
CA TRP A 159 -26.10 13.94 4.44
C TRP A 159 -26.24 15.36 4.94
N ASP A 160 -25.95 15.65 6.20
CA ASP A 160 -26.20 16.99 6.76
C ASP A 160 -24.96 17.88 6.89
N HIS A 161 -23.75 17.30 7.04
CA HIS A 161 -22.51 18.06 7.12
C HIS A 161 -21.43 17.32 6.31
N CYS A 162 -21.48 17.46 4.99
CA CYS A 162 -20.40 17.04 4.11
C CYS A 162 -19.13 17.81 4.51
N ASP A 163 -18.30 17.19 5.34
CA ASP A 163 -16.99 17.74 5.67
C ASP A 163 -16.13 17.57 4.42
N ASP A 164 -16.18 18.58 3.52
CA ASP A 164 -15.40 18.65 2.28
C ASP A 164 -13.88 18.63 2.53
N ASN A 165 -13.48 18.27 3.75
CA ASN A 165 -12.09 18.37 4.22
C ASN A 165 -11.33 17.03 4.24
N SER A 166 -11.98 15.88 4.03
CA SER A 166 -11.32 14.58 4.11
C SER A 166 -11.92 13.51 3.22
N PHE A 167 -11.10 12.85 2.43
CA PHE A 167 -11.49 11.75 1.53
C PHE A 167 -10.54 10.58 1.69
N SER A 168 -11.08 9.36 1.62
CA SER A 168 -10.29 8.13 1.65
C SER A 168 -10.78 7.14 0.59
N TRP A 169 -9.85 6.52 -0.12
CA TRP A 169 -10.12 5.49 -1.13
C TRP A 169 -9.26 4.26 -0.85
N GLY A 170 -9.83 3.11 -1.09
CA GLY A 170 -9.23 1.80 -0.82
C GLY A 170 -9.87 1.11 0.38
N LYS A 171 -9.97 -0.22 0.31
CA LYS A 171 -10.51 -1.08 1.39
C LYS A 171 -9.44 -1.32 2.45
N LYS A 172 -9.86 -1.69 3.67
CA LYS A 172 -8.97 -2.31 4.65
C LYS A 172 -8.33 -3.56 4.02
N GLY A 173 -6.99 -3.62 3.98
CA GLY A 173 -6.24 -4.69 3.31
C GLY A 173 -5.94 -4.44 1.83
N SER A 174 -6.37 -3.30 1.25
CA SER A 174 -5.87 -2.89 -0.06
C SER A 174 -4.37 -2.66 0.00
N MET A 175 -3.65 -2.98 -1.09
CA MET A 175 -2.22 -2.71 -1.20
C MET A 175 -1.90 -1.23 -0.96
N VAL A 176 -2.73 -0.34 -1.50
CA VAL A 176 -2.63 1.11 -1.30
C VAL A 176 -3.96 1.66 -0.82
N VAL A 177 -3.92 2.50 0.22
CA VAL A 177 -5.05 3.36 0.63
C VAL A 177 -4.63 4.79 0.37
N THR A 178 -5.46 5.54 -0.34
CA THR A 178 -5.22 6.95 -0.67
C THR A 178 -6.07 7.83 0.22
N ARG A 179 -5.47 8.88 0.81
CA ARG A 179 -6.18 9.90 1.59
C ARG A 179 -5.88 11.27 1.02
N PHE A 180 -6.90 12.12 0.96
CA PHE A 180 -6.79 13.51 0.56
C PHE A 180 -7.56 14.36 1.55
N TYR A 181 -6.88 15.25 2.28
CA TYR A 181 -7.48 15.98 3.39
C TYR A 181 -6.76 17.29 3.73
N ASN A 182 -7.48 18.15 4.48
CA ASN A 182 -6.95 19.39 5.01
C ASN A 182 -6.03 19.13 6.20
N LYS A 183 -4.71 19.13 5.97
CA LYS A 183 -3.69 18.83 7.00
C LYS A 183 -3.56 19.94 8.00
N SER A 184 -3.75 21.21 7.59
CA SER A 184 -3.77 22.33 8.54
C SER A 184 -4.89 22.17 9.57
N LEU A 185 -6.09 21.78 9.12
CA LEU A 185 -7.21 21.53 10.03
C LEU A 185 -6.92 20.37 11.00
N GLU A 186 -6.36 19.26 10.50
CA GLU A 186 -5.97 18.12 11.36
C GLU A 186 -4.97 18.56 12.46
N LEU A 187 -3.93 19.32 12.09
CA LEU A 187 -2.94 19.80 13.07
C LEU A 187 -3.55 20.74 14.12
N ALA A 188 -4.51 21.58 13.71
CA ALA A 188 -5.18 22.51 14.62
C ALA A 188 -6.16 21.80 15.58
N THR A 189 -6.80 20.69 15.16
CA THR A 189 -7.92 20.09 15.90
C THR A 189 -7.57 18.78 16.62
N VAL A 190 -6.61 18.01 16.12
CA VAL A 190 -6.29 16.68 16.67
C VAL A 190 -5.02 16.72 17.50
N LYS A 191 -3.89 17.02 16.91
CA LYS A 191 -2.59 17.08 17.57
C LYS A 191 -1.63 17.91 16.75
N ASP A 192 -1.10 18.97 17.33
CA ASP A 192 0.00 19.71 16.71
C ASP A 192 1.28 18.85 16.64
N LYS A 193 1.96 18.96 15.51
CA LYS A 193 3.22 18.28 15.22
C LYS A 193 4.22 19.31 14.67
N PRO A 194 5.00 19.94 15.52
CA PRO A 194 5.90 21.04 15.12
C PRO A 194 6.86 20.66 13.99
N TRP A 195 7.32 19.40 13.92
CA TRP A 195 8.20 18.93 12.84
C TRP A 195 7.53 18.95 11.46
N ILE A 196 6.20 18.81 11.38
CA ILE A 196 5.46 18.95 10.12
C ILE A 196 5.46 20.40 9.68
N ARG A 197 5.19 21.32 10.60
CA ARG A 197 5.24 22.77 10.30
C ARG A 197 6.64 23.21 9.92
N GLN A 198 7.67 22.68 10.58
CA GLN A 198 9.07 22.91 10.20
C GLN A 198 9.34 22.45 8.76
N ALA A 199 8.93 21.25 8.38
CA ALA A 199 9.07 20.75 7.02
C ALA A 199 8.31 21.62 5.99
N TRP A 200 7.14 22.14 6.34
CA TRP A 200 6.41 23.07 5.49
C TRP A 200 7.13 24.40 5.30
N PHE A 201 7.73 24.93 6.36
CA PHE A 201 8.54 26.15 6.31
C PHE A 201 9.76 25.96 5.41
N GLU A 202 10.50 24.90 5.59
CA GLU A 202 11.68 24.54 4.75
C GLU A 202 11.31 24.36 3.28
N ALA A 203 10.11 23.85 3.01
CA ALA A 203 9.57 23.72 1.65
C ALA A 203 8.96 25.02 1.10
N GLY A 204 8.87 26.10 1.88
CA GLY A 204 8.26 27.36 1.47
C GLY A 204 6.72 27.32 1.35
N LEU A 205 6.08 26.39 2.07
CA LEU A 205 4.61 26.32 2.13
C LEU A 205 4.03 27.29 3.16
N ILE A 206 4.74 27.60 4.22
CA ILE A 206 4.37 28.57 5.27
C ILE A 206 5.55 29.48 5.57
N ASP A 207 5.26 30.68 6.06
CA ASP A 207 6.27 31.71 6.34
C ASP A 207 6.84 31.60 7.76
N ASP A 208 6.12 30.97 8.69
CA ASP A 208 6.53 30.82 10.09
C ASP A 208 6.11 29.46 10.64
N PRO A 209 7.08 28.59 11.04
CA PRO A 209 6.80 27.27 11.57
C PRO A 209 6.25 27.29 13.00
N ILE A 210 6.38 28.42 13.72
CA ILE A 210 5.95 28.56 15.12
C ILE A 210 4.53 29.14 15.19
N ALA A 211 4.12 29.95 14.20
CA ALA A 211 2.81 30.59 14.18
C ALA A 211 1.69 29.54 14.30
N PRO A 212 0.71 29.74 15.22
CA PRO A 212 -0.39 28.78 15.37
C PRO A 212 -1.29 28.78 14.13
N ILE A 213 -1.83 27.61 13.80
CA ILE A 213 -2.88 27.52 12.78
C ILE A 213 -4.18 28.04 13.41
N VAL A 214 -4.69 29.14 12.89
CA VAL A 214 -5.87 29.83 13.42
C VAL A 214 -7.13 29.30 12.74
N LEU A 215 -8.16 29.02 13.53
CA LEU A 215 -9.48 28.66 13.04
C LEU A 215 -10.45 29.85 13.25
N ASN A 216 -11.38 30.05 12.30
CA ASN A 216 -12.48 30.99 12.46
C ASN A 216 -13.60 30.41 13.35
N GLU A 217 -14.65 31.19 13.61
CA GLU A 217 -15.81 30.74 14.40
C GLU A 217 -16.54 29.52 13.84
N ARG A 218 -16.35 29.22 12.56
CA ARG A 218 -16.92 28.03 11.89
C ARG A 218 -16.00 26.81 11.94
N GLY A 219 -14.83 26.91 12.60
CA GLY A 219 -13.83 25.86 12.64
C GLY A 219 -13.02 25.69 11.34
N GLU A 220 -13.03 26.66 10.44
CA GLU A 220 -12.27 26.63 9.20
C GLU A 220 -10.91 27.31 9.39
N VAL A 221 -9.90 26.82 8.70
CA VAL A 221 -8.55 27.40 8.73
C VAL A 221 -8.58 28.80 8.10
N VAL A 222 -8.07 29.78 8.83
CA VAL A 222 -7.93 31.17 8.34
C VAL A 222 -6.72 31.24 7.40
N GLY A 223 -6.94 31.73 6.18
CA GLY A 223 -5.92 31.83 5.15
C GLY A 223 -5.82 30.59 4.26
N ASP A 224 -4.66 30.42 3.60
CA ASP A 224 -4.43 29.30 2.69
C ASP A 224 -4.01 28.04 3.46
N ALA A 225 -4.95 27.12 3.63
CA ALA A 225 -4.71 25.84 4.27
C ALA A 225 -3.75 24.95 3.45
N VAL A 226 -2.86 24.25 4.12
CA VAL A 226 -2.04 23.18 3.55
C VAL A 226 -2.86 21.89 3.54
N TRP A 227 -2.97 21.29 2.37
CA TRP A 227 -3.65 20.02 2.15
C TRP A 227 -2.64 18.91 1.93
N ARG A 228 -3.03 17.69 2.28
CA ARG A 228 -2.22 16.49 2.12
C ARG A 228 -2.88 15.49 1.20
N LEU A 229 -2.09 14.96 0.28
CA LEU A 229 -2.35 13.70 -0.40
C LEU A 229 -1.41 12.66 0.20
N GLU A 230 -1.97 11.59 0.74
CA GLU A 230 -1.24 10.53 1.44
C GLU A 230 -1.55 9.18 0.81
N PHE A 231 -0.51 8.37 0.63
CA PHE A 231 -0.59 7.00 0.15
C PHE A 231 -0.06 6.06 1.23
N GLN A 232 -0.97 5.33 1.87
CA GLN A 232 -0.59 4.25 2.77
C GLN A 232 -0.35 2.99 1.92
N ILE A 233 0.89 2.55 1.86
CA ILE A 233 1.32 1.29 1.24
C ILE A 233 1.35 0.22 2.32
N ASN A 234 0.62 -0.87 2.13
CA ASN A 234 0.51 -1.96 3.08
C ASN A 234 1.45 -3.13 2.70
N SER A 235 1.64 -4.05 3.62
CA SER A 235 2.55 -5.20 3.54
C SER A 235 2.33 -6.15 2.35
N SER A 236 1.22 -6.01 1.63
CA SER A 236 0.96 -6.75 0.39
C SER A 236 1.69 -6.22 -0.84
N ALA A 237 2.32 -5.03 -0.75
CA ALA A 237 3.16 -4.52 -1.83
C ALA A 237 4.47 -5.32 -1.94
N ARG A 238 4.88 -5.65 -3.16
CA ARG A 238 6.08 -6.47 -3.42
C ARG A 238 7.11 -5.78 -4.31
N GLY A 239 6.68 -5.01 -5.29
CA GLY A 239 7.63 -4.37 -6.21
C GLY A 239 7.02 -3.30 -7.09
N TRP A 240 7.90 -2.50 -7.66
CA TRP A 240 7.63 -1.48 -8.64
C TRP A 240 7.94 -2.04 -10.02
N PHE A 241 6.95 -2.09 -10.89
CA PHE A 241 7.05 -2.60 -12.26
C PHE A 241 7.05 -1.46 -13.25
N VAL A 242 7.87 -1.58 -14.29
CA VAL A 242 7.87 -0.65 -15.42
C VAL A 242 6.54 -0.70 -16.14
N CYS A 243 5.99 0.48 -16.47
CA CYS A 243 4.67 0.61 -17.11
C CYS A 243 4.67 0.30 -18.61
N GLU A 244 5.82 0.39 -19.27
CA GLU A 244 5.94 0.22 -20.72
C GLU A 244 5.75 -1.24 -21.15
N ALA A 245 5.13 -1.41 -22.32
CA ALA A 245 4.74 -2.72 -22.84
C ALA A 245 5.93 -3.63 -23.17
N ASP A 246 7.06 -3.03 -23.53
CA ASP A 246 8.25 -3.76 -24.00
C ASP A 246 9.20 -4.20 -22.88
N HIS A 247 9.09 -3.60 -21.68
CA HIS A 247 9.93 -3.88 -20.50
C HIS A 247 9.14 -4.54 -19.36
N ARG A 248 8.28 -5.47 -19.70
CA ARG A 248 7.29 -6.04 -18.78
C ARG A 248 7.86 -6.86 -17.64
N ASP A 249 9.12 -7.25 -17.72
CA ASP A 249 9.79 -8.11 -16.73
C ASP A 249 10.76 -7.34 -15.84
N GLU A 250 10.93 -6.03 -16.06
CA GLU A 250 11.73 -5.19 -15.18
C GLU A 250 10.92 -4.74 -13.97
N TYR A 251 11.42 -5.06 -12.80
CA TYR A 251 10.85 -4.59 -11.55
C TYR A 251 11.95 -4.25 -10.54
N VAL A 252 11.62 -3.39 -9.61
CA VAL A 252 12.42 -3.08 -8.42
C VAL A 252 11.66 -3.58 -7.20
N GLU A 253 12.28 -4.43 -6.38
CA GLU A 253 11.66 -4.92 -5.16
C GLU A 253 11.29 -3.75 -4.24
N HIS A 254 10.15 -3.87 -3.52
CA HIS A 254 9.66 -2.86 -2.61
C HIS A 254 10.42 -2.90 -1.27
N THR A 255 11.57 -2.25 -1.25
CA THR A 255 12.51 -2.20 -0.12
C THR A 255 12.77 -0.76 0.35
N LEU A 256 13.52 -0.57 1.43
CA LEU A 256 13.84 0.75 1.97
C LEU A 256 14.66 1.60 0.99
N GLU A 257 15.48 0.97 0.15
CA GLU A 257 16.33 1.62 -0.85
C GLU A 257 15.51 2.45 -1.85
N CYS A 258 14.25 2.07 -2.09
CA CYS A 258 13.34 2.84 -2.95
C CYS A 258 13.01 4.24 -2.38
N TYR A 259 13.38 4.53 -1.13
CA TYR A 259 12.95 5.72 -0.38
C TYR A 259 14.09 6.44 0.35
N TRP A 260 15.35 6.24 -0.05
CA TRP A 260 16.52 6.75 0.66
C TRP A 260 16.72 8.26 0.58
N ASN A 261 16.03 8.93 -0.32
CA ASN A 261 16.13 10.37 -0.44
C ASN A 261 14.83 10.97 -0.98
N ARG A 262 14.66 12.28 -0.83
CA ARG A 262 13.46 13.00 -1.31
C ARG A 262 13.15 12.83 -2.79
N PRO A 263 14.12 12.87 -3.71
CA PRO A 263 13.85 12.60 -5.13
C PRO A 263 13.23 11.21 -5.39
N MET A 264 13.70 10.17 -4.69
CA MET A 264 13.12 8.82 -4.79
C MET A 264 11.70 8.77 -4.21
N ILE A 265 11.47 9.39 -3.06
CA ILE A 265 10.13 9.53 -2.45
C ILE A 265 9.20 10.28 -3.41
N GLN A 266 9.65 11.37 -4.01
CA GLN A 266 8.87 12.15 -4.98
C GLN A 266 8.49 11.31 -6.20
N ARG A 267 9.42 10.53 -6.75
CA ARG A 267 9.14 9.62 -7.87
C ARG A 267 8.10 8.55 -7.48
N ALA A 268 8.23 7.95 -6.32
CA ALA A 268 7.25 6.98 -5.82
C ALA A 268 5.85 7.61 -5.68
N ILE A 269 5.77 8.83 -5.13
CA ILE A 269 4.52 9.60 -5.03
C ILE A 269 3.94 9.90 -6.41
N ALA A 270 4.78 10.29 -7.39
CA ALA A 270 4.33 10.56 -8.76
C ALA A 270 3.68 9.32 -9.38
N CYS A 271 4.33 8.15 -9.26
CA CYS A 271 3.79 6.87 -9.72
C CYS A 271 2.47 6.50 -9.03
N LEU A 272 2.39 6.66 -7.69
CA LEU A 272 1.18 6.40 -6.94
C LEU A 272 0.05 7.37 -7.30
N GLN A 273 0.36 8.64 -7.46
CA GLN A 273 -0.60 9.67 -7.82
C GLN A 273 -1.21 9.40 -9.21
N ALA A 274 -0.36 9.11 -10.20
CA ALA A 274 -0.82 8.81 -11.56
C ALA A 274 -1.79 7.62 -11.59
N HIS A 275 -1.64 6.66 -10.67
CA HIS A 275 -2.48 5.47 -10.62
C HIS A 275 -3.63 5.57 -9.61
N TYR A 276 -3.38 6.12 -8.43
CA TYR A 276 -4.33 6.10 -7.31
C TYR A 276 -5.00 7.45 -7.01
N PHE A 277 -4.62 8.54 -7.67
CA PHE A 277 -5.25 9.85 -7.49
C PHE A 277 -5.47 10.53 -8.85
N ASN A 278 -6.20 9.87 -9.73
CA ASN A 278 -6.61 10.43 -11.02
C ASN A 278 -8.15 10.46 -11.13
N PHE A 279 -8.66 11.47 -11.84
CA PHE A 279 -10.07 11.75 -11.96
C PHE A 279 -10.50 11.92 -13.38
N ARG A 280 -11.80 11.69 -13.63
CA ARG A 280 -12.49 12.04 -14.85
C ARG A 280 -13.54 13.12 -14.54
N ILE A 281 -13.73 14.05 -15.48
CA ILE A 281 -14.80 15.04 -15.36
C ILE A 281 -16.08 14.36 -15.79
N PHE A 282 -17.01 14.16 -14.84
CA PHE A 282 -18.27 13.46 -15.09
C PHE A 282 -19.09 14.16 -16.18
N LYS A 283 -19.63 13.38 -17.11
CA LYS A 283 -20.62 13.81 -18.11
C LYS A 283 -21.78 12.84 -18.11
N GLN A 284 -23.00 13.38 -17.95
CA GLN A 284 -24.22 12.56 -17.97
C GLN A 284 -24.37 11.81 -19.30
N GLY A 285 -24.71 10.53 -19.24
CA GLY A 285 -24.88 9.68 -20.43
C GLY A 285 -23.58 9.18 -21.07
N VAL A 286 -22.42 9.52 -20.50
CA VAL A 286 -21.09 9.08 -21.00
C VAL A 286 -20.51 8.09 -20.00
N SER A 287 -19.90 6.99 -20.50
CA SER A 287 -19.18 6.06 -19.63
C SER A 287 -18.05 6.81 -18.89
N LYS A 288 -17.84 6.47 -17.62
CA LYS A 288 -16.76 7.09 -16.82
C LYS A 288 -15.37 6.95 -17.46
N TYR A 289 -15.14 5.91 -18.25
CA TYR A 289 -13.87 5.67 -18.95
C TYR A 289 -13.69 6.58 -20.17
N ASP A 290 -14.79 7.08 -20.75
CA ASP A 290 -14.79 7.96 -21.93
C ASP A 290 -14.87 9.45 -21.53
N CYS A 291 -15.10 9.73 -20.25
CA CYS A 291 -15.07 11.08 -19.72
C CYS A 291 -13.65 11.68 -19.77
N PRO A 292 -13.50 13.00 -20.00
CA PRO A 292 -12.20 13.66 -20.05
C PRO A 292 -11.42 13.49 -18.73
N GLU A 293 -10.13 13.22 -18.84
CA GLU A 293 -9.24 13.12 -17.69
C GLU A 293 -8.97 14.51 -17.08
N LYS A 294 -8.96 14.60 -15.76
CA LYS A 294 -8.54 15.77 -15.00
C LYS A 294 -7.19 15.49 -14.32
N LYS A 295 -6.11 15.89 -14.96
CA LYS A 295 -4.77 15.85 -14.39
C LYS A 295 -4.58 17.04 -13.45
N LEU A 296 -4.42 16.81 -12.16
CA LEU A 296 -4.23 17.84 -11.14
C LEU A 296 -2.75 18.14 -10.90
N PHE A 297 -1.90 17.12 -11.01
CA PHE A 297 -0.45 17.23 -10.94
C PHE A 297 0.15 17.08 -12.33
N LYS A 298 1.25 17.79 -12.57
CA LYS A 298 2.06 17.67 -13.79
C LYS A 298 3.36 16.98 -13.43
N TRP A 299 3.44 15.72 -13.78
CA TRP A 299 4.65 14.90 -13.68
C TRP A 299 5.22 14.71 -15.07
N THR A 300 6.52 14.49 -15.18
CA THR A 300 7.14 14.04 -16.42
C THR A 300 6.85 12.55 -16.63
N ASP A 301 6.96 12.06 -17.88
CA ASP A 301 6.75 10.65 -18.16
C ASP A 301 7.78 9.77 -17.40
N ASP A 302 9.01 10.27 -17.20
CA ASP A 302 10.03 9.61 -16.40
C ASP A 302 9.64 9.47 -14.92
N ASP A 303 8.84 10.40 -14.38
CA ASP A 303 8.39 10.36 -12.99
C ASP A 303 7.32 9.28 -12.76
N VAL A 304 6.53 8.91 -13.77
CA VAL A 304 5.36 8.00 -13.64
C VAL A 304 5.57 6.64 -14.28
N HIS A 305 6.82 6.29 -14.51
CA HIS A 305 7.22 5.11 -15.24
C HIS A 305 6.89 3.76 -14.57
N TYR A 306 6.71 3.77 -13.25
CA TYR A 306 6.53 2.56 -12.45
C TYR A 306 5.13 2.43 -11.87
N LYS A 307 4.69 1.18 -11.68
CA LYS A 307 3.43 0.81 -11.03
C LYS A 307 3.70 -0.18 -9.90
N LEU A 308 3.21 0.13 -8.70
CA LEU A 308 3.32 -0.77 -7.56
C LEU A 308 2.39 -1.98 -7.73
N ARG A 309 2.90 -3.18 -7.42
CA ARG A 309 2.15 -4.44 -7.48
C ARG A 309 2.34 -5.29 -6.23
N ASN A 310 1.41 -6.20 -6.02
CA ASN A 310 1.41 -7.13 -4.89
C ASN A 310 2.06 -8.49 -5.20
N SER A 311 2.62 -8.68 -6.37
CA SER A 311 3.32 -9.89 -6.78
C SER A 311 4.52 -9.51 -7.63
N LEU A 312 5.68 -10.13 -7.39
CA LEU A 312 6.89 -10.01 -8.21
C LEU A 312 6.81 -10.91 -9.45
N VAL A 313 6.00 -11.96 -9.36
CA VAL A 313 5.73 -12.84 -10.50
C VAL A 313 4.68 -12.19 -11.39
N ARG A 314 5.02 -12.08 -12.66
CA ARG A 314 4.06 -11.68 -13.68
C ARG A 314 2.98 -12.74 -13.75
N ARG A 315 1.86 -12.48 -13.08
CA ARG A 315 0.64 -13.21 -13.41
C ARG A 315 0.24 -12.80 -14.81
N THR A 316 0.62 -13.60 -15.79
CA THR A 316 0.14 -13.48 -17.18
C THR A 316 -1.38 -13.41 -17.22
N TYR A 317 -2.02 -13.87 -16.14
CA TYR A 317 -3.46 -13.81 -15.96
C TYR A 317 -3.80 -13.53 -14.48
N ASP A 318 -4.15 -12.28 -14.14
CA ASP A 318 -4.68 -11.91 -12.81
C ASP A 318 -5.93 -12.73 -12.40
N ASN A 319 -6.45 -13.56 -13.29
CA ASN A 319 -7.64 -14.39 -13.12
C ASN A 319 -7.42 -15.89 -13.35
N THR A 320 -6.20 -16.38 -13.53
CA THR A 320 -5.98 -17.81 -13.89
C THR A 320 -6.63 -18.75 -12.88
N GLY A 321 -6.43 -18.55 -11.59
CA GLY A 321 -7.07 -19.36 -10.56
C GLY A 321 -8.60 -19.26 -10.59
N SER A 322 -9.15 -18.07 -10.75
CA SER A 322 -10.60 -17.85 -10.85
C SER A 322 -11.19 -18.39 -12.15
N MET A 323 -10.46 -18.28 -13.26
CA MET A 323 -10.85 -18.90 -14.54
C MET A 323 -10.79 -20.41 -14.45
N ALA A 324 -9.71 -20.97 -13.92
CA ALA A 324 -9.57 -22.41 -13.74
C ALA A 324 -10.70 -22.99 -12.86
N LEU A 325 -11.07 -22.31 -11.76
CA LEU A 325 -12.21 -22.71 -10.94
C LEU A 325 -13.55 -22.62 -11.69
N ARG A 326 -13.76 -21.60 -12.53
CA ARG A 326 -14.96 -21.51 -13.39
C ARG A 326 -14.99 -22.66 -14.41
N TRP A 327 -13.84 -23.05 -14.97
CA TRP A 327 -13.74 -24.20 -15.86
C TRP A 327 -14.03 -25.51 -15.14
N CYS A 328 -13.50 -25.73 -13.94
CA CYS A 328 -13.85 -26.88 -13.12
C CYS A 328 -15.37 -26.98 -12.94
N ASN A 329 -16.05 -25.87 -12.63
CA ASN A 329 -17.51 -25.86 -12.47
C ASN A 329 -18.25 -26.15 -13.78
N ARG A 330 -17.78 -25.62 -14.91
CA ARG A 330 -18.37 -25.87 -16.23
C ARG A 330 -18.17 -27.31 -16.66
N LEU A 331 -17.01 -27.89 -16.42
CA LEU A 331 -16.71 -29.28 -16.74
C LEU A 331 -17.55 -30.24 -15.88
N ARG A 332 -17.77 -29.97 -14.61
CA ARG A 332 -18.71 -30.74 -13.78
C ARG A 332 -20.12 -30.76 -14.34
N ALA A 333 -20.54 -29.65 -14.93
CA ALA A 333 -21.86 -29.54 -15.56
C ALA A 333 -21.95 -30.32 -16.88
N LEU A 334 -20.88 -30.30 -17.68
CA LEU A 334 -20.82 -30.95 -18.99
C LEU A 334 -20.57 -32.49 -18.92
N TYR A 335 -19.79 -32.91 -17.92
CA TYR A 335 -19.36 -34.28 -17.74
C TYR A 335 -19.82 -34.84 -16.39
N PRO A 336 -21.03 -35.39 -16.28
CA PRO A 336 -21.60 -35.90 -15.02
C PRO A 336 -20.97 -37.19 -14.50
N ASN A 337 -20.01 -37.76 -15.21
CA ASN A 337 -19.32 -39.01 -14.83
C ASN A 337 -18.56 -38.82 -13.50
N GLU A 338 -18.65 -39.77 -12.59
CA GLU A 338 -18.08 -39.71 -11.24
C GLU A 338 -16.55 -39.68 -11.24
N GLU A 339 -15.89 -40.37 -12.16
CA GLU A 339 -14.42 -40.37 -12.30
C GLU A 339 -13.91 -38.99 -12.72
N VAL A 340 -14.59 -38.37 -13.69
CA VAL A 340 -14.26 -36.99 -14.11
C VAL A 340 -14.48 -35.98 -12.97
N ARG A 341 -15.56 -36.15 -12.19
CA ARG A 341 -15.80 -35.31 -11.02
C ARG A 341 -14.69 -35.44 -9.98
N LYS A 342 -14.23 -36.65 -9.65
CA LYS A 342 -13.10 -36.87 -8.74
C LYS A 342 -11.81 -36.24 -9.26
N ALA A 343 -11.51 -36.35 -10.55
CA ALA A 343 -10.35 -35.71 -11.16
C ALA A 343 -10.44 -34.19 -11.05
N ILE A 344 -11.61 -33.59 -11.33
CA ILE A 344 -11.86 -32.17 -11.20
C ILE A 344 -11.70 -31.70 -9.75
N ASP A 345 -12.15 -32.47 -8.76
CA ASP A 345 -12.03 -32.15 -7.33
C ASP A 345 -10.57 -32.12 -6.87
N VAL A 346 -9.73 -33.04 -7.37
CA VAL A 346 -8.29 -33.06 -7.11
C VAL A 346 -7.63 -31.80 -7.69
N ILE A 347 -7.97 -31.44 -8.94
CA ILE A 347 -7.43 -30.27 -9.61
C ILE A 347 -7.88 -28.98 -8.91
N GLU A 348 -9.16 -28.88 -8.57
CA GLU A 348 -9.69 -27.74 -7.82
C GLU A 348 -8.99 -27.58 -6.48
N SER A 349 -8.77 -28.67 -5.76
CA SER A 349 -8.04 -28.67 -4.49
C SER A 349 -6.60 -28.15 -4.67
N ARG A 350 -5.88 -28.60 -5.71
CA ARG A 350 -4.54 -28.11 -6.03
C ARG A 350 -4.53 -26.63 -6.41
N ILE A 351 -5.46 -26.19 -7.25
CA ILE A 351 -5.61 -24.77 -7.62
C ILE A 351 -5.85 -23.94 -6.37
N ARG A 352 -6.76 -24.35 -5.49
CA ARG A 352 -7.03 -23.64 -4.23
C ARG A 352 -5.82 -23.59 -3.30
N GLN A 353 -5.06 -24.70 -3.21
CA GLN A 353 -3.83 -24.75 -2.42
C GLN A 353 -2.73 -23.84 -2.99
N SER A 354 -2.56 -23.79 -4.31
CA SER A 354 -1.58 -22.92 -4.97
C SER A 354 -1.91 -21.45 -4.79
N VAL A 355 -3.19 -21.08 -4.98
CA VAL A 355 -3.66 -19.71 -4.72
C VAL A 355 -3.50 -19.33 -3.25
N ALA A 356 -3.71 -20.28 -2.32
CA ALA A 356 -3.55 -20.03 -0.89
C ALA A 356 -2.09 -19.92 -0.44
N ARG A 357 -1.15 -20.59 -1.13
CA ARG A 357 0.26 -20.66 -0.73
C ARG A 357 1.18 -19.70 -1.49
N GLU A 358 0.68 -18.94 -2.46
CA GLU A 358 1.51 -18.15 -3.40
C GLU A 358 2.62 -19.00 -4.06
N ILE A 359 2.38 -20.31 -4.20
CA ILE A 359 3.32 -21.21 -4.85
C ILE A 359 3.14 -21.05 -6.35
N ASP A 360 4.21 -20.63 -7.04
CA ASP A 360 4.29 -20.70 -8.49
C ASP A 360 4.05 -22.11 -8.97
N PHE A 361 3.21 -22.25 -9.99
CA PHE A 361 3.19 -23.45 -10.81
C PHE A 361 4.47 -23.45 -11.65
N GLU A 362 5.60 -23.81 -11.06
CA GLU A 362 6.78 -24.16 -11.85
C GLU A 362 6.45 -25.46 -12.60
N GLY A 363 6.24 -25.31 -13.88
CA GLY A 363 6.36 -26.39 -14.83
C GLY A 363 5.12 -26.74 -15.65
N ASP A 364 3.88 -26.68 -15.15
CA ASP A 364 2.74 -27.17 -15.93
C ASP A 364 1.58 -26.18 -16.01
N ASP A 365 1.16 -25.81 -17.22
CA ASP A 365 -0.05 -25.02 -17.43
C ASP A 365 -1.26 -25.74 -16.81
N PRO A 366 -2.02 -25.12 -15.89
CA PRO A 366 -3.21 -25.72 -15.27
C PRO A 366 -4.24 -26.25 -16.26
N LYS A 367 -4.31 -25.66 -17.47
CA LYS A 367 -5.15 -26.16 -18.58
C LYS A 367 -4.68 -27.50 -19.07
N VAL A 368 -3.36 -27.65 -19.28
CA VAL A 368 -2.75 -28.90 -19.74
C VAL A 368 -3.01 -30.03 -18.73
N LEU A 369 -2.81 -29.76 -17.43
CA LEU A 369 -3.10 -30.72 -16.36
C LEU A 369 -4.57 -31.14 -16.36
N LEU A 370 -5.48 -30.18 -16.53
CA LEU A 370 -6.91 -30.41 -16.58
C LEU A 370 -7.27 -31.29 -17.79
N PHE A 371 -6.76 -30.98 -18.99
CA PHE A 371 -7.03 -31.71 -20.21
C PHE A 371 -6.42 -33.11 -20.18
N ARG A 372 -5.22 -33.25 -19.61
CA ARG A 372 -4.60 -34.57 -19.39
C ARG A 372 -5.42 -35.45 -18.43
N ALA A 373 -6.07 -34.85 -17.42
CA ALA A 373 -6.94 -35.58 -16.50
C ALA A 373 -8.29 -35.96 -17.12
N ILE A 374 -8.82 -35.17 -18.05
CA ILE A 374 -10.11 -35.42 -18.71
C ILE A 374 -9.98 -36.46 -19.81
N ALA A 375 -8.90 -36.43 -20.58
CA ALA A 375 -8.67 -37.31 -21.72
C ALA A 375 -7.24 -37.92 -21.69
N PRO A 376 -6.90 -38.69 -20.66
CA PRO A 376 -5.55 -39.20 -20.45
C PRO A 376 -5.05 -40.07 -21.61
N GLU A 377 -5.93 -40.83 -22.23
CA GLU A 377 -5.56 -41.72 -23.33
C GLU A 377 -5.17 -40.96 -24.61
N VAL A 378 -5.80 -39.80 -24.84
CA VAL A 378 -5.55 -38.95 -26.01
C VAL A 378 -4.34 -38.03 -25.77
N THR A 379 -4.18 -37.54 -24.56
CA THR A 379 -3.19 -36.47 -24.24
C THR A 379 -1.84 -37.02 -23.74
N ARG A 380 -1.75 -38.32 -23.41
CA ARG A 380 -0.57 -38.93 -22.76
C ARG A 380 0.75 -38.71 -23.53
N SER A 381 0.71 -38.75 -24.84
CA SER A 381 1.88 -38.61 -25.72
C SER A 381 2.01 -37.23 -26.37
N MET A 382 1.13 -36.29 -26.04
CA MET A 382 1.09 -34.95 -26.66
C MET A 382 1.96 -33.97 -25.89
N SER A 383 2.60 -33.04 -26.61
CA SER A 383 3.20 -31.86 -25.98
C SER A 383 2.13 -30.95 -25.39
N ASP A 384 2.50 -30.10 -24.43
CA ASP A 384 1.58 -29.17 -23.75
C ASP A 384 0.90 -28.24 -24.76
N ALA A 385 1.66 -27.73 -25.75
CA ALA A 385 1.11 -26.91 -26.82
C ALA A 385 0.06 -27.65 -27.66
N ALA A 386 0.30 -28.92 -27.99
CA ALA A 386 -0.66 -29.78 -28.73
C ALA A 386 -1.91 -30.11 -27.92
N VAL A 387 -1.77 -30.26 -26.59
CA VAL A 387 -2.91 -30.45 -25.68
C VAL A 387 -3.78 -29.18 -25.64
N LEU A 388 -3.17 -28.01 -25.57
CA LEU A 388 -3.89 -26.72 -25.57
C LEU A 388 -4.61 -26.49 -26.91
N ASP A 389 -3.99 -26.84 -28.01
CA ASP A 389 -4.55 -26.70 -29.38
C ASP A 389 -5.74 -27.66 -29.60
N LEU A 390 -5.64 -28.90 -29.12
CA LEU A 390 -6.72 -29.88 -29.22
C LEU A 390 -8.02 -29.43 -28.54
N PHE A 391 -7.90 -28.62 -27.49
CA PHE A 391 -9.03 -28.13 -26.72
C PHE A 391 -9.33 -26.61 -26.94
N ALA A 392 -8.68 -25.98 -27.93
CA ALA A 392 -8.88 -24.55 -28.24
C ALA A 392 -10.32 -24.22 -28.59
N ASP A 393 -11.02 -25.10 -29.29
CA ASP A 393 -12.42 -24.93 -29.71
C ASP A 393 -13.45 -25.25 -28.61
N VAL A 394 -13.01 -25.74 -27.47
CA VAL A 394 -13.90 -26.10 -26.32
C VAL A 394 -14.13 -24.90 -25.40
N PHE A 395 -13.37 -23.83 -25.57
CA PHE A 395 -13.35 -22.63 -24.73
C PHE A 395 -13.29 -21.34 -25.56
#